data_21903e1fadea420c347ea3f914c60a78
#
_entry.id   21903e1fadea420c347ea3f914c60a78
#
_cell.length_a   1.000
_cell.length_b   1.000
_cell.length_c   1.000
_cell.angle_alpha   90.00
_cell.angle_beta   90.00
_cell.angle_gamma   90.00
#
_symmetry.space_group_name_H-M   'P 1'
#
loop_
_entity.id
_entity.type
_entity.pdbx_description
1 polymer ?
#
loop_
_entity_poly.entity_id
_entity_poly.type
_entity_poly.pdbx_seq_one_letter_code
_entity_poly.pdbx_strand_id
1 'polypeptide(L)'
;MNVRLVDVRPHADYAAGHLPGAVHLDPEADLSAIGPDAADGGRHPLPSAEQLATVFGRAGIDADTFVLALDNGTGWAARCWWLLRHVGHDAAGTLDVRGYAGPLTTAASAEPTVATTAFTARERAGDTISAEEILERLGDPTLVLYDARSPERWRGETEPLDPVAGRIPDSRNAFFEEPLPEDASAQPELAAYCGSGVTACVIVQQLGLAGRDDVRLYPGSFSEWCRRAGYPIEKGTP
;
A
#
# COMPACT_ATOMS: atom_id res chain seq x y z
N MET A 1 6.03 -25.35 5.59
CA MET A 1 5.71 -24.02 5.04
C MET A 1 7.03 -23.34 4.70
N ASN A 2 7.25 -22.99 3.47
CA ASN A 2 8.42 -22.20 3.06
C ASN A 2 8.15 -20.72 3.38
N VAL A 3 9.09 -20.03 4.03
CA VAL A 3 8.97 -18.61 4.36
C VAL A 3 9.92 -17.81 3.49
N ARG A 4 9.39 -16.80 2.80
CA ARG A 4 10.16 -15.85 1.99
C ARG A 4 10.16 -14.50 2.71
N LEU A 5 11.34 -14.04 3.10
CA LEU A 5 11.55 -12.68 3.57
C LEU A 5 11.73 -11.77 2.36
N VAL A 6 10.92 -10.72 2.25
CA VAL A 6 10.96 -9.76 1.15
C VAL A 6 11.16 -8.38 1.76
N ASP A 7 12.34 -7.81 1.57
CA ASP A 7 12.68 -6.46 2.04
C ASP A 7 12.29 -5.44 0.96
N VAL A 8 11.35 -4.57 1.28
CA VAL A 8 10.82 -3.56 0.37
C VAL A 8 11.24 -2.13 0.77
N ARG A 9 12.33 -2.01 1.52
CA ARG A 9 12.95 -0.71 1.79
C ARG A 9 13.70 -0.19 0.57
N PRO A 10 14.01 1.12 0.49
CA PRO A 10 14.91 1.64 -0.52
C PRO A 10 16.21 0.82 -0.60
N HIS A 11 16.74 0.64 -1.80
CA HIS A 11 17.94 -0.21 -1.99
C HIS A 11 19.12 0.20 -1.11
N ALA A 12 19.30 1.50 -0.81
CA ALA A 12 20.35 1.98 0.07
C ALA A 12 20.23 1.42 1.50
N ASP A 13 18.99 1.34 2.04
CA ASP A 13 18.71 0.80 3.38
C ASP A 13 18.91 -0.71 3.41
N TYR A 14 18.46 -1.42 2.38
CA TYR A 14 18.71 -2.84 2.22
C TYR A 14 20.20 -3.16 2.17
N ALA A 15 20.96 -2.43 1.36
CA ALA A 15 22.42 -2.61 1.20
C ALA A 15 23.20 -2.29 2.47
N ALA A 16 22.74 -1.32 3.26
CA ALA A 16 23.36 -0.97 4.55
C ALA A 16 23.19 -2.07 5.61
N GLY A 17 22.09 -2.85 5.52
CA GLY A 17 21.88 -4.00 6.39
C GLY A 17 20.44 -4.54 6.28
N HIS A 18 20.31 -5.83 5.99
CA HIS A 18 19.03 -6.53 5.85
C HIS A 18 19.02 -7.84 6.63
N LEU A 19 17.84 -8.41 6.86
CA LEU A 19 17.71 -9.70 7.50
C LEU A 19 18.34 -10.81 6.64
N PRO A 20 19.11 -11.74 7.22
CA PRO A 20 19.72 -12.82 6.46
C PRO A 20 18.69 -13.61 5.65
N GLY A 21 18.95 -13.78 4.36
CA GLY A 21 18.06 -14.50 3.45
C GLY A 21 16.87 -13.69 2.91
N ALA A 22 16.74 -12.41 3.24
CA ALA A 22 15.75 -11.54 2.64
C ALA A 22 16.13 -11.22 1.18
N VAL A 23 15.17 -11.37 0.26
CA VAL A 23 15.29 -10.87 -1.12
C VAL A 23 14.84 -9.42 -1.16
N HIS A 24 15.46 -8.60 -2.00
CA HIS A 24 15.04 -7.23 -2.19
C HIS A 24 14.05 -7.09 -3.34
N LEU A 25 12.97 -6.35 -3.11
CA LEU A 25 12.12 -5.78 -4.15
C LEU A 25 12.17 -4.25 -4.03
N ASP A 26 12.50 -3.59 -5.12
CA ASP A 26 12.49 -2.13 -5.15
C ASP A 26 11.04 -1.61 -5.05
N PRO A 27 10.71 -0.77 -4.05
CA PRO A 27 9.35 -0.34 -3.82
C PRO A 27 8.75 0.44 -5.00
N GLU A 28 9.53 1.25 -5.70
CA GLU A 28 9.03 2.04 -6.83
C GLU A 28 9.03 1.24 -8.14
N ALA A 29 10.09 0.48 -8.42
CA ALA A 29 10.23 -0.25 -9.67
C ALA A 29 9.44 -1.57 -9.70
N ASP A 30 9.30 -2.26 -8.55
CA ASP A 30 8.67 -3.58 -8.48
C ASP A 30 7.23 -3.54 -7.98
N LEU A 31 6.89 -2.58 -7.10
CA LEU A 31 5.56 -2.49 -6.46
C LEU A 31 4.71 -1.33 -6.99
N SER A 32 5.15 -0.67 -8.05
CA SER A 32 4.45 0.43 -8.71
C SER A 32 4.67 0.39 -10.21
N ALA A 33 3.69 0.89 -10.98
CA ALA A 33 3.79 1.09 -12.42
C ALA A 33 3.89 2.58 -12.73
N ILE A 34 4.98 3.23 -12.28
CA ILE A 34 5.14 4.68 -12.38
C ILE A 34 5.05 5.14 -13.84
N GLY A 35 4.04 5.96 -14.11
CA GLY A 35 3.80 6.56 -15.41
C GLY A 35 4.26 8.03 -15.48
N PRO A 36 4.16 8.65 -16.66
CA PRO A 36 4.57 10.03 -16.86
C PRO A 36 3.64 11.07 -16.22
N ASP A 37 2.39 10.70 -15.91
CA ASP A 37 1.38 11.60 -15.35
C ASP A 37 0.66 10.95 -14.16
N ALA A 38 0.78 11.57 -13.00
CA ALA A 38 0.09 11.12 -11.79
C ALA A 38 -1.42 11.40 -11.78
N ALA A 39 -1.97 12.04 -12.80
CA ALA A 39 -3.42 12.10 -13.03
C ALA A 39 -4.00 10.76 -13.50
N ASP A 40 -3.14 9.82 -13.90
CA ASP A 40 -3.52 8.47 -14.31
C ASP A 40 -2.97 7.46 -13.29
N GLY A 41 -3.81 7.11 -12.31
CA GLY A 41 -3.49 6.14 -11.27
C GLY A 41 -2.62 6.63 -10.12
N GLY A 42 -2.32 7.94 -10.03
CA GLY A 42 -1.53 8.52 -8.94
C GLY A 42 -0.02 8.40 -9.14
N ARG A 43 0.76 8.75 -8.08
CA ARG A 43 2.23 8.66 -8.13
C ARG A 43 2.76 7.22 -8.11
N HIS A 44 1.98 6.27 -7.56
CA HIS A 44 2.35 4.86 -7.48
C HIS A 44 1.20 3.98 -8.00
N PRO A 45 0.90 4.00 -9.31
CA PRO A 45 -0.14 3.18 -9.90
C PRO A 45 0.07 1.69 -9.63
N LEU A 46 -1.00 0.91 -9.70
CA LEU A 46 -0.89 -0.55 -9.55
C LEU A 46 -0.15 -1.16 -10.74
N PRO A 47 0.85 -2.04 -10.51
CA PRO A 47 1.36 -2.89 -11.57
C PRO A 47 0.28 -3.85 -12.06
N SER A 48 0.36 -4.25 -13.34
CA SER A 48 -0.54 -5.27 -13.87
C SER A 48 -0.29 -6.65 -13.21
N ALA A 49 -1.28 -7.53 -13.28
CA ALA A 49 -1.15 -8.91 -12.79
C ALA A 49 0.06 -9.64 -13.42
N GLU A 50 0.33 -9.39 -14.70
CA GLU A 50 1.48 -9.99 -15.40
C GLU A 50 2.83 -9.46 -14.86
N GLN A 51 2.92 -8.15 -14.59
CA GLN A 51 4.09 -7.55 -13.97
C GLN A 51 4.31 -8.12 -12.55
N LEU A 52 3.25 -8.20 -11.73
CA LEU A 52 3.31 -8.77 -10.39
C LEU A 52 3.67 -10.26 -10.42
N ALA A 53 3.15 -11.04 -11.37
CA ALA A 53 3.54 -12.44 -11.54
C ALA A 53 5.04 -12.59 -11.83
N THR A 54 5.59 -11.71 -12.65
CA THR A 54 7.03 -11.67 -12.95
C THR A 54 7.85 -11.30 -11.72
N VAL A 55 7.46 -10.25 -11.01
CA VAL A 55 8.15 -9.75 -9.80
C VAL A 55 8.16 -10.79 -8.70
N PHE A 56 6.99 -11.35 -8.35
CA PHE A 56 6.88 -12.34 -7.28
C PHE A 56 7.52 -13.68 -7.65
N GLY A 57 7.41 -14.11 -8.92
CA GLY A 57 8.12 -15.28 -9.39
C GLY A 57 9.64 -15.15 -9.31
N ARG A 58 10.19 -13.97 -9.66
CA ARG A 58 11.62 -13.65 -9.51
C ARG A 58 12.05 -13.67 -8.03
N ALA A 59 11.19 -13.25 -7.12
CA ALA A 59 11.43 -13.33 -5.68
C ALA A 59 11.32 -14.76 -5.12
N GLY A 60 11.04 -15.77 -5.95
CA GLY A 60 10.91 -17.16 -5.55
C GLY A 60 9.65 -17.43 -4.71
N ILE A 61 8.58 -16.71 -5.00
CA ILE A 61 7.27 -16.90 -4.37
C ILE A 61 6.43 -17.83 -5.25
N ASP A 62 5.82 -18.83 -4.65
CA ASP A 62 4.87 -19.75 -5.24
C ASP A 62 3.67 -19.97 -4.32
N ALA A 63 2.75 -20.83 -4.68
CA ALA A 63 1.52 -21.08 -3.94
C ALA A 63 1.74 -21.60 -2.50
N ASP A 64 2.88 -22.24 -2.23
CA ASP A 64 3.20 -22.84 -0.93
C ASP A 64 4.10 -21.95 -0.06
N THR A 65 4.43 -20.76 -0.54
CA THR A 65 5.33 -19.80 0.12
C THR A 65 4.54 -18.87 1.04
N PHE A 66 4.90 -18.77 2.31
CA PHE A 66 4.46 -17.66 3.16
C PHE A 66 5.41 -16.48 2.97
N VAL A 67 4.88 -15.32 2.60
CA VAL A 67 5.66 -14.09 2.39
C VAL A 67 5.63 -13.23 3.64
N LEU A 68 6.81 -12.84 4.14
CA LEU A 68 6.92 -11.81 5.17
C LEU A 68 7.58 -10.58 4.55
N ALA A 69 6.79 -9.57 4.26
CA ALA A 69 7.26 -8.28 3.72
C ALA A 69 7.81 -7.40 4.84
N LEU A 70 8.97 -6.79 4.60
CA LEU A 70 9.74 -6.06 5.60
C LEU A 70 9.91 -4.61 5.17
N ASP A 71 9.60 -3.67 6.06
CA ASP A 71 9.98 -2.26 5.88
C ASP A 71 10.39 -1.61 7.22
N ASN A 72 10.64 -0.31 7.20
CA ASN A 72 10.98 0.49 8.36
C ASN A 72 9.87 1.49 8.71
N GLY A 73 8.62 1.08 8.61
CA GLY A 73 7.44 1.88 8.95
C GLY A 73 7.01 2.86 7.85
N THR A 74 7.40 2.61 6.61
CA THR A 74 7.06 3.47 5.46
C THR A 74 5.72 3.11 4.80
N GLY A 75 5.17 1.93 5.14
CA GLY A 75 3.94 1.38 4.55
C GLY A 75 4.16 0.53 3.30
N TRP A 76 5.40 0.42 2.80
CA TRP A 76 5.69 -0.40 1.63
C TRP A 76 5.53 -1.91 1.88
N ALA A 77 5.78 -2.38 3.12
CA ALA A 77 5.48 -3.77 3.48
C ALA A 77 3.98 -4.06 3.39
N ALA A 78 3.13 -3.14 3.85
CA ALA A 78 1.68 -3.25 3.71
C ALA A 78 1.23 -3.17 2.24
N ARG A 79 1.90 -2.33 1.41
CA ARG A 79 1.66 -2.30 -0.04
C ARG A 79 2.01 -3.63 -0.69
N CYS A 80 3.15 -4.24 -0.38
CA CYS A 80 3.55 -5.55 -0.88
C CYS A 80 2.55 -6.64 -0.45
N TRP A 81 2.16 -6.66 0.83
CA TRP A 81 1.14 -7.55 1.36
C TRP A 81 -0.20 -7.39 0.61
N TRP A 82 -0.64 -6.16 0.36
CA TRP A 82 -1.88 -5.90 -0.34
C TRP A 82 -1.81 -6.36 -1.81
N LEU A 83 -0.70 -6.08 -2.51
CA LEU A 83 -0.49 -6.51 -3.90
C LEU A 83 -0.49 -8.03 -4.03
N LEU A 84 0.13 -8.77 -3.09
CA LEU A 84 0.07 -10.23 -3.04
C LEU A 84 -1.37 -10.73 -2.95
N ARG A 85 -2.15 -10.17 -2.03
CA ARG A 85 -3.57 -10.53 -1.86
C ARG A 85 -4.40 -10.13 -3.07
N HIS A 86 -4.15 -8.98 -3.66
CA HIS A 86 -4.81 -8.50 -4.88
C HIS A 86 -4.65 -9.49 -6.04
N VAL A 87 -3.51 -10.15 -6.16
CA VAL A 87 -3.29 -11.17 -7.19
C VAL A 87 -3.49 -12.61 -6.67
N GLY A 88 -4.21 -12.78 -5.57
CA GLY A 88 -4.71 -14.09 -5.09
C GLY A 88 -3.74 -14.86 -4.20
N HIS A 89 -2.73 -14.22 -3.61
CA HIS A 89 -1.80 -14.85 -2.68
C HIS A 89 -2.02 -14.34 -1.25
N ASP A 90 -2.83 -15.05 -0.47
CA ASP A 90 -3.22 -14.64 0.90
C ASP A 90 -2.19 -15.01 1.98
N ALA A 91 -1.24 -15.90 1.68
CA ALA A 91 -0.23 -16.36 2.63
C ALA A 91 0.87 -15.31 2.81
N ALA A 92 0.53 -14.15 3.34
CA ALA A 92 1.44 -13.02 3.51
C ALA A 92 1.22 -12.26 4.82
N GLY A 93 2.28 -11.66 5.34
CA GLY A 93 2.28 -10.76 6.48
C GLY A 93 3.33 -9.67 6.34
N THR A 94 3.39 -8.77 7.33
CA THR A 94 4.34 -7.66 7.37
C THR A 94 5.15 -7.65 8.65
N LEU A 95 6.36 -7.10 8.61
CA LEU A 95 7.21 -6.88 9.77
C LEU A 95 7.92 -5.54 9.67
N ASP A 96 7.74 -4.69 10.68
CA ASP A 96 8.54 -3.48 10.85
C ASP A 96 9.90 -3.83 11.45
N VAL A 97 10.97 -3.51 10.73
CA VAL A 97 12.33 -3.84 11.15
C VAL A 97 12.97 -2.82 12.09
N ARG A 98 12.32 -1.69 12.40
CA ARG A 98 12.87 -0.65 13.29
C ARG A 98 13.24 -1.15 14.68
N GLY A 99 12.58 -2.17 15.18
CA GLY A 99 12.87 -2.80 16.49
C GLY A 99 13.72 -4.08 16.40
N TYR A 100 14.19 -4.46 15.22
CA TYR A 100 14.96 -5.67 15.05
C TYR A 100 16.39 -5.51 15.56
N ALA A 101 16.76 -6.31 16.57
CA ALA A 101 18.10 -6.28 17.22
C ALA A 101 18.97 -7.50 16.88
N GLY A 102 18.54 -8.33 15.93
CA GLY A 102 19.26 -9.52 15.50
C GLY A 102 20.38 -9.22 14.48
N PRO A 103 21.07 -10.26 14.00
CA PRO A 103 22.13 -10.10 13.01
C PRO A 103 21.59 -9.57 11.69
N LEU A 104 22.37 -8.69 11.05
CA LEU A 104 22.11 -8.18 9.70
C LEU A 104 23.19 -8.68 8.75
N THR A 105 22.83 -8.80 7.48
CA THR A 105 23.70 -9.07 6.35
C THR A 105 23.84 -7.80 5.52
N THR A 106 24.99 -7.53 4.92
CA THR A 106 25.17 -6.39 4.00
C THR A 106 25.21 -6.90 2.55
N ALA A 107 24.95 -6.01 1.58
CA ALA A 107 24.92 -6.36 0.15
C ALA A 107 26.23 -7.03 -0.36
N ALA A 108 27.37 -6.81 0.30
CA ALA A 108 28.63 -7.46 -0.02
C ALA A 108 28.66 -8.97 0.29
N SER A 109 27.70 -9.49 1.07
CA SER A 109 27.63 -10.89 1.50
C SER A 109 26.60 -11.73 0.72
N ALA A 110 26.37 -11.41 -0.54
CA ALA A 110 25.51 -12.08 -1.50
C ALA A 110 23.99 -11.91 -1.25
N GLU A 111 23.32 -11.28 -2.20
CA GLU A 111 21.87 -11.45 -2.34
C GLU A 111 21.57 -12.97 -2.43
N PRO A 112 20.56 -13.45 -1.70
CA PRO A 112 20.22 -14.87 -1.77
C PRO A 112 19.86 -15.21 -3.21
N THR A 113 20.62 -16.15 -3.82
CA THR A 113 20.26 -16.69 -5.12
C THR A 113 18.99 -17.53 -4.94
N VAL A 114 17.86 -16.95 -5.27
CA VAL A 114 16.57 -17.62 -5.20
C VAL A 114 16.21 -18.17 -6.56
N ALA A 115 15.83 -19.44 -6.63
CA ALA A 115 15.30 -20.00 -7.86
C ALA A 115 13.99 -19.28 -8.22
N THR A 116 13.89 -18.80 -9.45
CA THR A 116 12.64 -18.24 -9.98
C THR A 116 11.55 -19.31 -9.99
N THR A 117 10.38 -18.97 -9.48
CA THR A 117 9.20 -19.83 -9.45
C THR A 117 8.15 -19.35 -10.46
N ALA A 118 7.18 -20.22 -10.77
CA ALA A 118 6.00 -19.82 -11.54
C ALA A 118 4.94 -19.26 -10.57
N PHE A 119 4.85 -17.94 -10.48
CA PHE A 119 3.76 -17.29 -9.75
C PHE A 119 2.54 -17.12 -10.67
N THR A 120 1.37 -17.58 -10.23
CA THR A 120 0.12 -17.43 -10.97
C THR A 120 -0.72 -16.32 -10.37
N ALA A 121 -0.71 -15.15 -11.00
CA ALA A 121 -1.53 -14.02 -10.58
C ALA A 121 -3.01 -14.24 -10.96
N ARG A 122 -3.90 -13.97 -10.02
CA ARG A 122 -5.36 -13.95 -10.21
C ARG A 122 -5.92 -12.74 -9.49
N GLU A 123 -6.20 -11.68 -10.26
CA GLU A 123 -6.73 -10.44 -9.68
C GLU A 123 -8.02 -10.69 -8.90
N ARG A 124 -8.09 -10.11 -7.72
CA ARG A 124 -9.26 -10.12 -6.85
C ARG A 124 -10.19 -8.99 -7.30
N ALA A 125 -11.42 -9.35 -7.65
CA ALA A 125 -12.43 -8.36 -7.99
C ALA A 125 -12.97 -7.67 -6.73
N GLY A 126 -13.21 -6.35 -6.82
CA GLY A 126 -13.93 -5.59 -5.81
C GLY A 126 -13.09 -5.16 -4.59
N ASP A 127 -11.77 -5.33 -4.61
CA ASP A 127 -10.86 -4.87 -3.57
C ASP A 127 -10.30 -3.45 -3.83
N THR A 128 -10.72 -2.84 -4.93
CA THR A 128 -10.41 -1.44 -5.29
C THR A 128 -11.68 -0.61 -5.46
N ILE A 129 -11.53 0.70 -5.35
CA ILE A 129 -12.55 1.71 -5.68
C ILE A 129 -11.92 2.76 -6.59
N SER A 130 -12.64 3.20 -7.62
CA SER A 130 -12.14 4.22 -8.56
C SER A 130 -12.42 5.64 -8.09
N ALA A 131 -11.71 6.60 -8.68
CA ALA A 131 -11.96 8.02 -8.46
C ALA A 131 -13.37 8.43 -8.87
N GLU A 132 -13.88 7.87 -9.97
CA GLU A 132 -15.23 8.13 -10.50
C GLU A 132 -16.31 7.62 -9.52
N GLU A 133 -16.15 6.40 -9.01
CA GLU A 133 -17.11 5.84 -8.04
C GLU A 133 -17.11 6.66 -6.74
N ILE A 134 -15.95 7.10 -6.25
CA ILE A 134 -15.89 7.98 -5.08
C ILE A 134 -16.61 9.30 -5.37
N LEU A 135 -16.36 9.91 -6.55
CA LEU A 135 -17.00 11.18 -6.93
C LEU A 135 -18.53 11.06 -6.99
N GLU A 136 -19.05 9.98 -7.55
CA GLU A 136 -20.49 9.70 -7.64
C GLU A 136 -21.12 9.48 -6.26
N ARG A 137 -20.32 9.03 -5.30
CA ARG A 137 -20.77 8.68 -3.94
C ARG A 137 -20.39 9.69 -2.86
N LEU A 138 -19.96 10.89 -3.23
CA LEU A 138 -19.76 11.97 -2.24
C LEU A 138 -21.08 12.27 -1.52
N GLY A 139 -21.04 12.35 -0.19
CA GLY A 139 -22.22 12.52 0.66
C GLY A 139 -23.02 11.23 0.93
N ASP A 140 -22.63 10.09 0.41
CA ASP A 140 -23.25 8.81 0.71
C ASP A 140 -22.83 8.33 2.12
N PRO A 141 -23.76 8.29 3.10
CA PRO A 141 -23.41 7.90 4.46
C PRO A 141 -23.05 6.42 4.62
N THR A 142 -23.25 5.61 3.59
CA THR A 142 -22.90 4.17 3.62
C THR A 142 -21.45 3.91 3.26
N LEU A 143 -20.76 4.82 2.55
CA LEU A 143 -19.35 4.73 2.23
C LEU A 143 -18.52 5.59 3.17
N VAL A 144 -17.67 4.98 3.98
CA VAL A 144 -16.67 5.69 4.76
C VAL A 144 -15.30 5.57 4.10
N LEU A 145 -14.76 6.71 3.70
CA LEU A 145 -13.47 6.83 3.04
C LEU A 145 -12.42 7.33 4.05
N TYR A 146 -11.41 6.50 4.36
CA TYR A 146 -10.33 6.87 5.26
C TYR A 146 -9.13 7.43 4.52
N ASP A 147 -8.64 8.60 4.99
CA ASP A 147 -7.37 9.21 4.55
C ASP A 147 -6.25 8.81 5.52
N ALA A 148 -5.27 8.06 5.04
CA ALA A 148 -4.14 7.59 5.83
C ALA A 148 -3.01 8.62 6.00
N ARG A 149 -3.14 9.83 5.42
CA ARG A 149 -2.13 10.90 5.56
C ARG A 149 -2.18 11.52 6.97
N SER A 150 -1.11 12.25 7.31
CA SER A 150 -1.08 13.00 8.56
C SER A 150 -2.23 14.02 8.66
N PRO A 151 -2.69 14.34 9.88
CA PRO A 151 -3.81 15.26 10.09
C PRO A 151 -3.62 16.63 9.42
N GLU A 152 -2.39 17.16 9.38
CA GLU A 152 -2.09 18.46 8.76
C GLU A 152 -2.28 18.41 7.24
N ARG A 153 -1.90 17.30 6.60
CA ARG A 153 -2.14 17.09 5.17
C ARG A 153 -3.62 16.92 4.87
N TRP A 154 -4.31 16.12 5.70
CA TRP A 154 -5.75 15.92 5.56
C TRP A 154 -6.55 17.22 5.72
N ARG A 155 -6.18 18.08 6.70
CA ARG A 155 -6.81 19.41 6.86
C ARG A 155 -6.40 20.41 5.78
N GLY A 156 -5.43 20.09 4.93
CA GLY A 156 -4.93 20.98 3.89
C GLY A 156 -4.10 22.15 4.42
N GLU A 157 -3.50 22.00 5.59
CA GLU A 157 -2.57 22.97 6.19
C GLU A 157 -1.19 22.90 5.52
N THR A 158 -0.81 21.72 5.07
CA THR A 158 0.44 21.47 4.33
C THR A 158 0.25 20.41 3.25
N GLU A 159 1.01 20.50 2.16
CA GLU A 159 1.13 19.45 1.15
C GLU A 159 2.48 19.54 0.46
N PRO A 160 3.45 18.69 0.88
CA PRO A 160 4.81 18.75 0.35
C PRO A 160 5.01 18.04 -1.01
N LEU A 161 4.04 17.21 -1.45
CA LEU A 161 4.23 16.28 -2.56
C LEU A 161 3.27 16.52 -3.73
N ASP A 162 2.07 17.00 -3.46
CA ASP A 162 1.03 17.19 -4.47
C ASP A 162 0.77 18.68 -4.73
N PRO A 163 0.27 19.07 -5.92
CA PRO A 163 0.14 20.49 -6.30
C PRO A 163 -0.92 21.25 -5.51
N VAL A 164 -1.84 20.55 -4.87
CA VAL A 164 -2.97 21.16 -4.14
C VAL A 164 -3.09 20.51 -2.76
N ALA A 165 -3.17 21.33 -1.72
CA ALA A 165 -3.44 20.87 -0.35
C ALA A 165 -4.94 20.66 -0.11
N GLY A 166 -5.30 19.70 0.73
CA GLY A 166 -6.66 19.36 1.11
C GLY A 166 -6.92 17.86 1.11
N ARG A 167 -8.20 17.50 1.09
CA ARG A 167 -8.66 16.10 1.13
C ARG A 167 -9.80 15.85 0.14
N ILE A 168 -10.10 14.58 -0.10
CA ILE A 168 -11.36 14.18 -0.73
C ILE A 168 -12.49 14.53 0.25
N PRO A 169 -13.56 15.24 -0.20
CA PRO A 169 -14.67 15.60 0.67
C PRO A 169 -15.26 14.38 1.39
N ASP A 170 -15.82 14.61 2.57
CA ASP A 170 -16.45 13.62 3.45
C ASP A 170 -15.49 12.52 3.96
N SER A 171 -14.21 12.56 3.60
CA SER A 171 -13.24 11.59 4.12
C SER A 171 -12.95 11.82 5.61
N ARG A 172 -12.73 10.72 6.34
CA ARG A 172 -12.27 10.72 7.73
C ARG A 172 -10.77 10.49 7.79
N ASN A 173 -10.08 11.17 8.70
CA ASN A 173 -8.65 10.92 8.90
C ASN A 173 -8.44 9.66 9.75
N ALA A 174 -7.56 8.79 9.28
CA ALA A 174 -7.03 7.65 10.00
C ALA A 174 -5.54 7.56 9.71
N PHE A 175 -4.73 8.35 10.43
CA PHE A 175 -3.30 8.43 10.20
C PHE A 175 -2.63 7.06 10.39
N PHE A 176 -1.90 6.59 9.39
CA PHE A 176 -1.40 5.21 9.35
C PHE A 176 -0.41 4.86 10.46
N GLU A 177 0.20 5.85 11.13
CA GLU A 177 1.09 5.66 12.28
C GLU A 177 0.35 5.64 13.63
N GLU A 178 -0.96 5.88 13.62
CA GLU A 178 -1.81 5.91 14.81
C GLU A 178 -2.79 4.72 14.82
N PRO A 179 -3.31 4.34 15.99
CA PRO A 179 -4.38 3.35 16.05
C PRO A 179 -5.61 3.80 15.25
N LEU A 180 -6.30 2.83 14.64
CA LEU A 180 -7.58 3.11 13.97
C LEU A 180 -8.60 3.75 14.94
N PRO A 181 -9.51 4.60 14.43
CA PRO A 181 -10.69 5.04 15.18
C PRO A 181 -11.46 3.84 15.75
N GLU A 182 -11.98 3.95 16.98
CA GLU A 182 -12.64 2.84 17.69
C GLU A 182 -13.84 2.26 16.92
N ASP A 183 -14.54 3.09 16.14
CA ASP A 183 -15.69 2.70 15.32
C ASP A 183 -15.33 2.28 13.89
N ALA A 184 -14.05 2.27 13.53
CA ALA A 184 -13.62 2.09 12.14
C ALA A 184 -14.13 0.79 11.51
N SER A 185 -14.07 -0.33 12.23
CA SER A 185 -14.51 -1.63 11.74
C SER A 185 -16.04 -1.80 11.70
N ALA A 186 -16.80 -0.92 12.36
CA ALA A 186 -18.26 -1.01 12.44
C ALA A 186 -18.99 -0.32 11.27
N GLN A 187 -18.26 0.36 10.39
CA GLN A 187 -18.86 1.11 9.27
C GLN A 187 -19.39 0.16 8.16
N PRO A 188 -20.47 0.54 7.43
CA PRO A 188 -21.09 -0.32 6.44
C PRO A 188 -20.16 -0.72 5.30
N GLU A 189 -19.64 0.26 4.55
CA GLU A 189 -18.66 0.09 3.50
C GLU A 189 -17.41 0.92 3.80
N LEU A 190 -16.27 0.33 3.52
CA LEU A 190 -14.98 0.92 3.84
C LEU A 190 -14.10 1.03 2.60
N ALA A 191 -13.50 2.21 2.44
CA ALA A 191 -12.42 2.39 1.51
C ALA A 191 -11.31 3.23 2.15
N ALA A 192 -10.07 3.07 1.67
CA ALA A 192 -8.92 3.81 2.16
C ALA A 192 -8.13 4.42 1.00
N TYR A 193 -7.62 5.62 1.23
CA TYR A 193 -6.66 6.29 0.35
C TYR A 193 -5.58 6.97 1.18
N CYS A 194 -4.54 7.45 0.51
CA CYS A 194 -3.51 8.30 1.14
C CYS A 194 -3.00 9.35 0.15
N GLY A 195 -1.71 9.59 0.11
CA GLY A 195 -1.10 10.42 -0.94
C GLY A 195 -1.00 9.70 -2.29
N SER A 196 -0.66 8.41 -2.29
CA SER A 196 -0.32 7.65 -3.51
C SER A 196 -0.63 6.14 -3.44
N GLY A 197 -1.52 5.72 -2.55
CA GLY A 197 -1.95 4.32 -2.44
C GLY A 197 -0.97 3.38 -1.71
N VAL A 198 0.06 3.90 -1.05
CA VAL A 198 1.02 3.10 -0.29
C VAL A 198 0.59 2.95 1.16
N THR A 199 0.55 4.04 1.92
CA THR A 199 0.20 3.99 3.35
C THR A 199 -1.28 3.69 3.61
N ALA A 200 -2.15 3.87 2.62
CA ALA A 200 -3.54 3.39 2.67
C ALA A 200 -3.64 1.87 2.86
N CYS A 201 -2.67 1.11 2.34
CA CYS A 201 -2.60 -0.34 2.54
C CYS A 201 -2.41 -0.73 4.01
N VAL A 202 -1.80 0.15 4.83
CA VAL A 202 -1.70 -0.07 6.29
C VAL A 202 -3.09 -0.04 6.93
N ILE A 203 -3.94 0.93 6.54
CA ILE A 203 -5.32 1.02 7.02
C ILE A 203 -6.12 -0.22 6.58
N VAL A 204 -6.00 -0.63 5.30
CA VAL A 204 -6.66 -1.86 4.80
C VAL A 204 -6.20 -3.08 5.60
N GLN A 205 -4.90 -3.20 5.91
CA GLN A 205 -4.36 -4.31 6.69
C GLN A 205 -4.87 -4.29 8.14
N GLN A 206 -4.85 -3.13 8.80
CA GLN A 206 -5.35 -3.00 10.17
C GLN A 206 -6.84 -3.35 10.27
N LEU A 207 -7.66 -2.91 9.32
CA LEU A 207 -9.08 -3.26 9.24
C LEU A 207 -9.27 -4.74 8.96
N GLY A 208 -8.46 -5.35 8.09
CA GLY A 208 -8.44 -6.79 7.86
C GLY A 208 -8.14 -7.59 9.13
N LEU A 209 -7.17 -7.15 9.93
CA LEU A 209 -6.87 -7.74 11.24
C LEU A 209 -8.01 -7.57 12.25
N ALA A 210 -8.84 -6.54 12.09
CA ALA A 210 -10.06 -6.32 12.86
C ALA A 210 -11.30 -7.08 12.30
N GLY A 211 -11.10 -7.97 11.30
CA GLY A 211 -12.13 -8.82 10.72
C GLY A 211 -12.88 -8.21 9.54
N ARG A 212 -12.36 -7.15 8.91
CA ARG A 212 -12.95 -6.50 7.73
C ARG A 212 -12.10 -6.76 6.49
N ASP A 213 -12.40 -7.86 5.80
CA ASP A 213 -11.70 -8.26 4.56
C ASP A 213 -12.28 -7.61 3.29
N ASP A 214 -13.33 -6.81 3.45
CA ASP A 214 -14.10 -6.12 2.40
C ASP A 214 -13.68 -4.67 2.17
N VAL A 215 -12.58 -4.23 2.78
CA VAL A 215 -12.06 -2.85 2.65
C VAL A 215 -11.44 -2.65 1.28
N ARG A 216 -11.90 -1.62 0.57
CA ARG A 216 -11.41 -1.29 -0.77
C ARG A 216 -10.28 -0.26 -0.72
N LEU A 217 -9.28 -0.44 -1.55
CA LEU A 217 -8.23 0.55 -1.76
C LEU A 217 -8.60 1.49 -2.90
N TYR A 218 -8.40 2.80 -2.71
CA TYR A 218 -8.30 3.74 -3.82
C TYR A 218 -6.83 3.92 -4.20
N PRO A 219 -6.33 3.22 -5.24
CA PRO A 219 -4.90 3.20 -5.56
C PRO A 219 -4.36 4.55 -5.98
N GLY A 220 -5.08 5.30 -6.82
CA GLY A 220 -4.68 6.61 -7.31
C GLY A 220 -4.56 7.67 -6.22
N SER A 221 -5.37 7.51 -5.17
CA SER A 221 -5.29 8.34 -3.95
C SER A 221 -5.37 9.84 -4.22
N PHE A 222 -4.92 10.66 -3.26
CA PHE A 222 -4.99 12.11 -3.41
C PHE A 222 -4.14 12.65 -4.56
N SER A 223 -3.05 11.97 -4.90
CA SER A 223 -2.21 12.39 -6.03
C SER A 223 -2.91 12.33 -7.39
N GLU A 224 -3.79 11.35 -7.59
CA GLU A 224 -4.67 11.32 -8.77
C GLU A 224 -5.82 12.32 -8.60
N TRP A 225 -6.52 12.27 -7.48
CA TRP A 225 -7.71 13.07 -7.22
C TRP A 225 -7.48 14.56 -7.45
N CYS A 226 -6.42 15.11 -6.88
CA CYS A 226 -6.14 16.55 -6.94
C CYS A 226 -5.67 17.04 -8.33
N ARG A 227 -5.38 16.12 -9.26
CA ARG A 227 -4.99 16.43 -10.65
C ARG A 227 -6.14 16.29 -11.62
N ARG A 228 -7.26 15.68 -11.21
CA ARG A 228 -8.43 15.52 -12.07
C ARG A 228 -9.25 16.81 -12.11
N ALA A 229 -9.49 17.31 -13.33
CA ALA A 229 -10.25 18.54 -13.53
C ALA A 229 -11.68 18.41 -13.00
N GLY A 230 -12.11 19.37 -12.18
CA GLY A 230 -13.47 19.42 -11.63
C GLY A 230 -13.70 18.54 -10.39
N TYR A 231 -12.71 17.82 -9.91
CA TYR A 231 -12.84 17.03 -8.68
C TYR A 231 -12.76 17.96 -7.45
N PRO A 232 -13.72 17.87 -6.52
CA PRO A 232 -13.77 18.77 -5.37
C PRO A 232 -12.69 18.43 -4.35
N ILE A 233 -12.16 19.47 -3.71
CA ILE A 233 -11.17 19.34 -2.63
C ILE A 233 -11.67 20.14 -1.43
N GLU A 234 -11.67 19.52 -0.26
CA GLU A 234 -12.06 20.11 0.99
C GLU A 234 -10.84 20.46 1.85
N LYS A 235 -10.96 21.52 2.67
CA LYS A 235 -9.93 22.00 3.60
C LYS A 235 -10.53 22.36 4.95
N GLY A 236 -9.66 22.46 5.94
CA GLY A 236 -10.04 22.84 7.30
C GLY A 236 -10.50 21.65 8.15
N THR A 237 -10.94 21.95 9.36
CA THR A 237 -11.52 20.97 10.28
C THR A 237 -13.01 20.79 9.97
N PRO A 238 -13.54 19.55 9.94
CA PRO A 238 -14.97 19.28 9.78
C PRO A 238 -15.82 19.90 10.87
#